data_b555d42e0b16752f1d1b887041bb5851
#
_entry.id   b555d42e0b16752f1d1b887041bb5851
#
_cell.length_a   1.000
_cell.length_b   1.000
_cell.length_c   1.000
_cell.angle_alpha   90.00
_cell.angle_beta   90.00
_cell.angle_gamma   90.00
#
_symmetry.space_group_name_H-M   'P 1'
#
loop_
_entity.id
_entity.type
_entity.pdbx_description
1 polymer ?
#
loop_
_entity_poly.entity_id
_entity_poly.type
_entity_poly.pdbx_seq_one_letter_code
_entity_poly.pdbx_strand_id
1 'polypeptide(L)'
;MSAPTPFRFPKLAILKSAEELRQRFAGLGHPLPVDDTAQPAVLGRVIPAGIGIPKPIGNRWAILPMEGWDGTPDGRPTDLVRRRWRRFGQSGAKLIWGGEAVAVRPDGRANPHQLVLSEANVPDLAALRAELVAAHLERHGQDGDLLVGLQLTHSGRFARPHDKVRLEPRIAYRHPLLDARFGITDDRAVLSDTEVDDLIADMVTAAVRAQRAGFDFVDIKHCHGYLGHEFLSAVTRPGRYGGSFANRTRFLTDIVNGIRRDAPGLAIGVRLSLFDSFPFQKGPDGIGTPTPWSGPYPYAFGANSDNALEMDLSEPFAFLRLLESLGIRLVCLTAASPYYNPHLQRPAMTPPSDGYLPPEDPLVGVARQIEAVAQAKAAFPNLVLVGSAYTYLQEWLPAVASAYPHQRSSAGSLTIPARTGFRSTYAAMVASTSPMPSTSTPS
;
A
#
# COMPACT_ATOMS: atom_id res chain seq x y z
N MET A 1 17.67 6.12 34.29
CA MET A 1 16.91 5.20 33.42
C MET A 1 15.44 5.33 33.83
N SER A 2 14.60 5.97 33.01
CA SER A 2 13.17 6.04 33.27
C SER A 2 12.58 4.62 33.17
N ALA A 3 11.70 4.25 34.13
CA ALA A 3 10.98 3.00 34.09
C ALA A 3 10.27 2.84 32.73
N PRO A 4 10.23 1.63 32.13
CA PRO A 4 9.53 1.44 30.88
C PRO A 4 8.06 1.80 31.08
N THR A 5 7.54 2.76 30.31
CA THR A 5 6.14 3.13 30.33
C THR A 5 5.31 1.88 30.06
N PRO A 6 4.37 1.48 30.92
CA PRO A 6 3.56 0.31 30.71
C PRO A 6 2.78 0.49 29.40
N PHE A 7 2.70 -0.57 28.57
CA PHE A 7 1.92 -0.53 27.33
C PHE A 7 0.47 -0.16 27.66
N ARG A 8 -0.04 0.86 27.00
CA ARG A 8 -1.41 1.36 27.19
C ARG A 8 -2.48 0.32 26.81
N PHE A 9 -2.18 -0.58 25.88
CA PHE A 9 -3.07 -1.62 25.38
C PHE A 9 -2.43 -3.01 25.52
N PRO A 10 -3.22 -4.08 25.70
CA PRO A 10 -2.71 -5.44 25.77
C PRO A 10 -2.03 -5.89 24.48
N LYS A 11 -0.90 -6.58 24.60
CA LYS A 11 -0.17 -7.15 23.44
C LYS A 11 -0.92 -8.37 22.90
N LEU A 12 -0.89 -8.57 21.57
CA LEU A 12 -1.43 -9.79 20.94
C LEU A 12 -0.78 -11.07 21.45
N ALA A 13 0.52 -11.04 21.73
CA ALA A 13 1.27 -12.21 22.21
C ALA A 13 0.77 -12.83 23.53
N ILE A 14 -0.11 -12.15 24.27
CA ILE A 14 -0.73 -12.73 25.48
C ILE A 14 -1.89 -13.68 25.16
N LEU A 15 -2.52 -13.52 23.98
CA LEU A 15 -3.66 -14.34 23.55
C LEU A 15 -3.18 -15.76 23.21
N LYS A 16 -3.89 -16.77 23.69
CA LYS A 16 -3.50 -18.17 23.57
C LYS A 16 -4.42 -18.99 22.64
N SER A 17 -5.59 -18.45 22.29
CA SER A 17 -6.56 -19.14 21.45
C SER A 17 -7.25 -18.19 20.48
N ALA A 18 -7.77 -18.75 19.37
CA ALA A 18 -8.59 -18.02 18.42
C ALA A 18 -9.85 -17.44 19.07
N GLU A 19 -10.40 -18.13 20.07
CA GLU A 19 -11.55 -17.66 20.84
C GLU A 19 -11.22 -16.39 21.62
N GLU A 20 -10.07 -16.34 22.31
CA GLU A 20 -9.62 -15.12 23.00
C GLU A 20 -9.44 -13.94 22.01
N LEU A 21 -8.96 -14.21 20.81
CA LEU A 21 -8.83 -13.17 19.77
C LEU A 21 -10.20 -12.70 19.27
N ARG A 22 -11.16 -13.62 19.02
CA ARG A 22 -12.56 -13.26 18.69
C ARG A 22 -13.20 -12.39 19.77
N GLN A 23 -13.08 -12.79 21.02
CA GLN A 23 -13.59 -12.04 22.17
C GLN A 23 -12.92 -10.65 22.28
N ARG A 24 -11.61 -10.58 22.03
CA ARG A 24 -10.89 -9.30 22.01
C ARG A 24 -11.43 -8.35 20.93
N PHE A 25 -11.63 -8.82 19.71
CA PHE A 25 -12.20 -8.02 18.63
C PHE A 25 -13.66 -7.63 18.92
N ALA A 26 -14.48 -8.55 19.42
CA ALA A 26 -15.86 -8.27 19.82
C ALA A 26 -15.94 -7.21 20.93
N GLY A 27 -15.07 -7.31 21.93
CA GLY A 27 -14.96 -6.33 23.01
C GLY A 27 -14.49 -4.94 22.58
N LEU A 28 -13.85 -4.85 21.41
CA LEU A 28 -13.47 -3.58 20.76
C LEU A 28 -14.56 -3.04 19.81
N GLY A 29 -15.70 -3.74 19.65
CA GLY A 29 -16.75 -3.36 18.72
C GLY A 29 -16.51 -3.75 17.26
N HIS A 30 -15.49 -4.57 16.97
CA HIS A 30 -15.07 -4.99 15.64
C HIS A 30 -14.95 -6.52 15.54
N PRO A 31 -16.06 -7.29 15.51
CA PRO A 31 -16.03 -8.75 15.50
C PRO A 31 -15.49 -9.28 14.16
N LEU A 32 -14.19 -9.59 14.08
CA LEU A 32 -13.59 -10.21 12.92
C LEU A 32 -13.74 -11.75 12.98
N PRO A 33 -13.93 -12.40 11.80
CA PRO A 33 -13.87 -13.86 11.73
C PRO A 33 -12.42 -14.34 11.96
N VAL A 34 -12.27 -15.39 12.77
CA VAL A 34 -10.98 -16.04 13.06
C VAL A 34 -11.19 -17.54 13.03
N ASP A 35 -10.45 -18.27 12.22
CA ASP A 35 -10.45 -19.73 12.23
C ASP A 35 -9.70 -20.25 13.48
N ASP A 36 -10.16 -21.35 14.05
CA ASP A 36 -9.44 -21.99 15.16
C ASP A 36 -8.07 -22.52 14.71
N THR A 37 -7.98 -22.93 13.47
CA THR A 37 -6.74 -23.33 12.81
C THR A 37 -6.67 -22.66 11.43
N ALA A 38 -5.55 -22.02 11.12
CA ALA A 38 -5.31 -21.46 9.80
C ALA A 38 -5.50 -22.50 8.70
N GLN A 39 -6.07 -22.08 7.56
CA GLN A 39 -6.34 -22.95 6.40
C GLN A 39 -5.30 -22.71 5.28
N PRO A 40 -4.13 -23.36 5.30
CA PRO A 40 -3.06 -23.13 4.31
C PRO A 40 -3.54 -23.33 2.88
N ALA A 41 -4.41 -24.30 2.64
CA ALA A 41 -4.99 -24.58 1.31
C ALA A 41 -5.79 -23.40 0.75
N VAL A 42 -6.41 -22.57 1.61
CA VAL A 42 -7.12 -21.34 1.20
C VAL A 42 -6.12 -20.28 0.74
N LEU A 43 -5.04 -20.09 1.49
CA LEU A 43 -4.01 -19.09 1.21
C LEU A 43 -3.09 -19.51 0.05
N GLY A 44 -2.98 -20.80 -0.22
CA GLY A 44 -2.24 -21.38 -1.35
C GLY A 44 -3.01 -21.37 -2.68
N ARG A 45 -4.26 -20.93 -2.71
CA ARG A 45 -5.06 -20.94 -3.97
C ARG A 45 -4.51 -19.98 -5.00
N VAL A 46 -4.41 -20.46 -6.22
CA VAL A 46 -4.02 -19.69 -7.40
C VAL A 46 -5.12 -18.69 -7.76
N ILE A 47 -4.73 -17.50 -8.18
CA ILE A 47 -5.58 -16.51 -8.84
C ILE A 47 -5.34 -16.66 -10.34
N PRO A 48 -6.36 -17.02 -11.14
CA PRO A 48 -6.17 -17.25 -12.56
C PRO A 48 -5.82 -15.97 -13.32
N ALA A 49 -5.11 -16.14 -14.45
CA ALA A 49 -4.95 -15.07 -15.43
C ALA A 49 -6.31 -14.65 -16.01
N GLY A 50 -6.40 -13.39 -16.46
CA GLY A 50 -7.63 -12.85 -17.04
C GLY A 50 -7.50 -11.37 -17.39
N ILE A 51 -8.62 -10.70 -17.56
CA ILE A 51 -8.63 -9.27 -17.86
C ILE A 51 -7.81 -8.51 -16.79
N GLY A 52 -6.80 -7.76 -17.21
CA GLY A 52 -5.92 -6.98 -16.31
C GLY A 52 -4.97 -7.80 -15.43
N ILE A 53 -4.93 -9.14 -15.60
CA ILE A 53 -4.05 -10.06 -14.87
C ILE A 53 -3.29 -10.89 -15.93
N PRO A 54 -2.04 -10.52 -16.29
CA PRO A 54 -1.36 -11.06 -17.48
C PRO A 54 -0.95 -12.53 -17.34
N LYS A 55 -0.79 -13.03 -16.12
CA LYS A 55 -0.46 -14.44 -15.83
C LYS A 55 -1.05 -14.86 -14.47
N PRO A 56 -1.17 -16.16 -14.17
CA PRO A 56 -1.65 -16.61 -12.86
C PRO A 56 -0.80 -16.07 -11.72
N ILE A 57 -1.42 -15.87 -10.55
CA ILE A 57 -0.72 -15.56 -9.30
C ILE A 57 -0.82 -16.80 -8.42
N GLY A 58 0.31 -17.45 -8.14
CA GLY A 58 0.37 -18.82 -7.62
C GLY A 58 -0.11 -19.02 -6.18
N ASN A 59 -0.34 -17.92 -5.42
CA ASN A 59 -0.93 -17.97 -4.09
C ASN A 59 -1.51 -16.61 -3.70
N ARG A 60 -2.05 -16.51 -2.48
CA ARG A 60 -2.68 -15.28 -1.97
C ARG A 60 -1.76 -14.46 -1.06
N TRP A 61 -0.46 -14.56 -1.25
CA TRP A 61 0.52 -13.77 -0.53
C TRP A 61 1.11 -12.69 -1.45
N ALA A 62 1.19 -11.45 -0.92
CA ALA A 62 1.80 -10.32 -1.62
C ALA A 62 2.90 -9.65 -0.81
N ILE A 63 3.93 -9.16 -1.51
CA ILE A 63 4.87 -8.17 -0.99
C ILE A 63 4.36 -6.79 -1.40
N LEU A 64 4.07 -5.94 -0.42
CA LEU A 64 3.62 -4.57 -0.68
C LEU A 64 4.81 -3.65 -0.96
N PRO A 65 4.62 -2.59 -1.78
CA PRO A 65 5.68 -1.64 -2.09
C PRO A 65 6.05 -0.82 -0.85
N MET A 66 7.33 -0.50 -0.76
CA MET A 66 7.89 0.39 0.25
C MET A 66 8.86 1.36 -0.41
N GLU A 67 9.10 2.48 0.24
CA GLU A 67 10.19 3.38 -0.10
C GLU A 67 11.34 3.10 0.87
N GLY A 68 12.40 2.46 0.38
CA GLY A 68 13.53 2.06 1.22
C GLY A 68 14.39 3.25 1.64
N TRP A 69 14.44 4.28 0.80
CA TRP A 69 15.29 5.47 0.96
C TRP A 69 16.77 5.13 1.18
N ASP A 70 17.20 4.04 0.57
CA ASP A 70 18.54 3.48 0.67
C ASP A 70 19.20 3.28 -0.72
N GLY A 71 18.67 3.96 -1.73
CA GLY A 71 19.27 4.09 -3.06
C GLY A 71 20.44 5.07 -3.08
N THR A 72 21.04 5.21 -4.25
CA THR A 72 22.05 6.24 -4.51
C THR A 72 21.40 7.63 -4.71
N PRO A 73 22.14 8.74 -4.60
CA PRO A 73 21.58 10.08 -4.86
C PRO A 73 21.02 10.27 -6.28
N ASP A 74 21.54 9.56 -7.27
CA ASP A 74 21.05 9.54 -8.65
C ASP A 74 19.90 8.54 -8.89
N GLY A 75 19.41 7.89 -7.81
CA GLY A 75 18.21 7.05 -7.83
C GLY A 75 18.41 5.62 -8.27
N ARG A 76 19.63 5.06 -8.19
CA ARG A 76 19.95 3.66 -8.52
C ARG A 76 19.87 2.74 -7.31
N PRO A 77 19.64 1.42 -7.48
CA PRO A 77 19.67 0.46 -6.40
C PRO A 77 21.08 0.29 -5.80
N THR A 78 21.18 0.33 -4.48
CA THR A 78 22.36 -0.09 -3.71
C THR A 78 22.31 -1.59 -3.40
N ASP A 79 23.36 -2.14 -2.79
CA ASP A 79 23.40 -3.54 -2.31
C ASP A 79 22.31 -3.81 -1.25
N LEU A 80 21.90 -2.80 -0.48
CA LEU A 80 20.80 -2.93 0.48
C LEU A 80 19.47 -3.17 -0.24
N VAL A 81 19.20 -2.40 -1.29
CA VAL A 81 18.02 -2.57 -2.15
C VAL A 81 18.05 -3.95 -2.81
N ARG A 82 19.19 -4.33 -3.43
CA ARG A 82 19.35 -5.64 -4.09
C ARG A 82 19.15 -6.80 -3.12
N ARG A 83 19.73 -6.74 -1.92
CA ARG A 83 19.52 -7.73 -0.86
C ARG A 83 18.05 -7.85 -0.49
N ARG A 84 17.32 -6.73 -0.36
CA ARG A 84 15.89 -6.70 -0.05
C ARG A 84 15.07 -7.39 -1.14
N TRP A 85 15.34 -7.10 -2.42
CA TRP A 85 14.63 -7.68 -3.55
C TRP A 85 14.90 -9.18 -3.70
N ARG A 86 16.12 -9.65 -3.50
CA ARG A 86 16.43 -11.09 -3.43
C ARG A 86 15.59 -11.79 -2.35
N ARG A 87 15.44 -11.17 -1.17
CA ARG A 87 14.59 -11.71 -0.10
C ARG A 87 13.11 -11.72 -0.47
N PHE A 88 12.63 -10.76 -1.25
CA PHE A 88 11.27 -10.80 -1.78
C PHE A 88 11.09 -12.03 -2.68
N GLY A 89 12.01 -12.31 -3.59
CA GLY A 89 12.00 -13.52 -4.40
C GLY A 89 11.98 -14.79 -3.56
N GLN A 90 12.79 -14.86 -2.52
CA GLN A 90 12.88 -16.03 -1.63
C GLN A 90 11.66 -16.22 -0.72
N SER A 91 10.79 -15.22 -0.56
CA SER A 91 9.67 -15.23 0.40
C SER A 91 8.58 -16.26 0.10
N GLY A 92 8.43 -16.68 -1.15
CA GLY A 92 7.35 -17.55 -1.62
C GLY A 92 6.05 -16.81 -1.95
N ALA A 93 5.94 -15.49 -1.70
CA ALA A 93 4.84 -14.70 -2.20
C ALA A 93 4.86 -14.67 -3.74
N LYS A 94 3.69 -14.87 -4.35
CA LYS A 94 3.55 -14.94 -5.80
C LYS A 94 3.07 -13.61 -6.43
N LEU A 95 2.81 -12.60 -5.61
CA LEU A 95 2.54 -11.24 -6.04
C LEU A 95 3.54 -10.27 -5.37
N ILE A 96 4.44 -9.72 -6.17
CA ILE A 96 5.29 -8.62 -5.73
C ILE A 96 4.65 -7.33 -6.24
N TRP A 97 3.90 -6.65 -5.37
CA TRP A 97 3.06 -5.51 -5.77
C TRP A 97 3.85 -4.28 -6.24
N GLY A 98 5.12 -4.26 -6.11
CA GLY A 98 5.92 -3.12 -6.54
C GLY A 98 7.30 -3.11 -5.93
N GLY A 99 7.57 -4.02 -5.00
CA GLY A 99 8.83 -4.15 -4.31
C GLY A 99 9.39 -2.84 -3.76
N GLU A 100 9.47 -1.84 -4.64
CA GLU A 100 9.87 -0.45 -4.37
C GLU A 100 8.85 0.52 -4.96
N ALA A 101 8.66 1.69 -4.32
CA ALA A 101 7.96 2.83 -4.89
C ALA A 101 9.01 3.76 -5.52
N VAL A 102 9.06 3.79 -6.85
CA VAL A 102 10.02 4.61 -7.59
C VAL A 102 9.42 5.96 -7.96
N ALA A 103 10.19 7.03 -7.82
CA ALA A 103 9.78 8.34 -8.31
C ALA A 103 9.86 8.38 -9.84
N VAL A 104 8.83 8.95 -10.48
CA VAL A 104 8.82 9.13 -11.95
C VAL A 104 9.61 10.36 -12.38
N ARG A 105 9.80 11.32 -11.46
CA ARG A 105 10.56 12.57 -11.61
C ARG A 105 11.43 12.81 -10.37
N PRO A 106 12.59 13.46 -10.51
CA PRO A 106 13.44 13.80 -9.36
C PRO A 106 12.73 14.66 -8.30
N ASP A 107 11.93 15.65 -8.70
CA ASP A 107 11.18 16.55 -7.81
C ASP A 107 10.02 15.86 -7.08
N GLY A 108 9.62 14.65 -7.53
CA GLY A 108 8.62 13.82 -6.88
C GLY A 108 9.16 12.85 -5.82
N ARG A 109 10.46 12.86 -5.51
CA ARG A 109 11.04 11.99 -4.48
C ARG A 109 10.60 12.38 -3.06
N ALA A 110 10.28 11.39 -2.24
CA ALA A 110 10.02 11.57 -0.80
C ALA A 110 11.31 11.66 0.02
N ASN A 111 12.45 11.32 -0.56
CA ASN A 111 13.77 11.33 0.07
C ASN A 111 14.84 11.39 -1.03
N PRO A 112 16.00 12.07 -0.83
CA PRO A 112 17.09 12.14 -1.81
C PRO A 112 17.63 10.78 -2.27
N HIS A 113 17.41 9.73 -1.47
CA HIS A 113 17.85 8.36 -1.76
C HIS A 113 16.71 7.44 -2.23
N GLN A 114 15.55 7.97 -2.60
CA GLN A 114 14.50 7.19 -3.27
C GLN A 114 14.92 6.86 -4.69
N LEU A 115 14.62 5.63 -5.16
CA LEU A 115 14.86 5.22 -6.53
C LEU A 115 14.07 6.10 -7.51
N VAL A 116 14.66 6.36 -8.68
CA VAL A 116 14.05 7.13 -9.77
C VAL A 116 14.03 6.29 -11.04
N LEU A 117 12.91 6.23 -11.74
CA LEU A 117 12.79 5.55 -13.02
C LEU A 117 13.12 6.52 -14.18
N SER A 118 14.39 6.93 -14.25
CA SER A 118 14.94 7.67 -15.39
C SER A 118 15.34 6.72 -16.53
N GLU A 119 15.58 7.23 -17.73
CA GLU A 119 16.09 6.43 -18.86
C GLU A 119 17.43 5.76 -18.51
N ALA A 120 18.32 6.47 -17.84
CA ALA A 120 19.61 5.97 -17.42
C ALA A 120 19.54 4.82 -16.39
N ASN A 121 18.43 4.75 -15.60
CA ASN A 121 18.27 3.77 -14.53
C ASN A 121 17.46 2.52 -14.96
N VAL A 122 16.93 2.47 -16.19
CA VAL A 122 16.17 1.30 -16.69
C VAL A 122 16.98 0.00 -16.58
N PRO A 123 18.28 -0.06 -16.98
CA PRO A 123 19.07 -1.29 -16.85
C PRO A 123 19.23 -1.75 -15.39
N ASP A 124 19.37 -0.83 -14.43
CA ASP A 124 19.51 -1.14 -13.01
C ASP A 124 18.24 -1.73 -12.43
N LEU A 125 17.07 -1.20 -12.82
CA LEU A 125 15.78 -1.73 -12.37
C LEU A 125 15.46 -3.07 -13.05
N ALA A 126 15.85 -3.27 -14.29
CA ALA A 126 15.77 -4.57 -14.97
C ALA A 126 16.63 -5.62 -14.25
N ALA A 127 17.87 -5.27 -13.90
CA ALA A 127 18.77 -6.14 -13.14
C ALA A 127 18.19 -6.46 -11.74
N LEU A 128 17.63 -5.47 -11.06
CA LEU A 128 17.00 -5.65 -9.76
C LEU A 128 15.83 -6.64 -9.82
N ARG A 129 14.97 -6.53 -10.85
CA ARG A 129 13.89 -7.48 -11.10
C ARG A 129 14.43 -8.87 -11.40
N ALA A 130 15.46 -8.97 -12.24
CA ALA A 130 16.07 -10.24 -12.58
C ALA A 130 16.68 -10.97 -11.37
N GLU A 131 17.32 -10.23 -10.45
CA GLU A 131 17.83 -10.79 -9.18
C GLU A 131 16.71 -11.34 -8.29
N LEU A 132 15.55 -10.68 -8.24
CA LEU A 132 14.38 -11.17 -7.51
C LEU A 132 13.87 -12.48 -8.13
N VAL A 133 13.68 -12.51 -9.46
CA VAL A 133 13.19 -13.69 -10.18
C VAL A 133 14.17 -14.85 -10.06
N ALA A 134 15.48 -14.61 -10.20
CA ALA A 134 16.51 -15.64 -10.01
C ALA A 134 16.47 -16.23 -8.60
N ALA A 135 16.37 -15.40 -7.57
CA ALA A 135 16.25 -15.85 -6.18
C ALA A 135 14.95 -16.64 -5.92
N HIS A 136 13.88 -16.30 -6.64
CA HIS A 136 12.63 -17.06 -6.59
C HIS A 136 12.75 -18.43 -7.25
N LEU A 137 13.32 -18.48 -8.45
CA LEU A 137 13.59 -19.73 -9.19
C LEU A 137 14.47 -20.68 -8.41
N GLU A 138 15.58 -20.16 -7.84
CA GLU A 138 16.49 -20.95 -7.02
C GLU A 138 15.78 -21.65 -5.84
N ARG A 139 14.82 -20.96 -5.21
CA ARG A 139 14.15 -21.47 -4.01
C ARG A 139 12.88 -22.28 -4.30
N HIS A 140 12.13 -21.90 -5.35
CA HIS A 140 10.78 -22.42 -5.62
C HIS A 140 10.65 -23.16 -6.95
N GLY A 141 11.70 -23.20 -7.76
CA GLY A 141 11.82 -24.03 -8.95
C GLY A 141 11.07 -23.55 -10.19
N GLN A 142 10.18 -22.54 -10.06
CA GLN A 142 9.37 -22.01 -11.18
C GLN A 142 8.88 -20.58 -10.88
N ASP A 143 8.67 -19.77 -11.94
CA ASP A 143 8.23 -18.37 -11.88
C ASP A 143 7.01 -18.04 -12.77
N GLY A 144 6.45 -19.03 -13.46
CA GLY A 144 5.31 -18.83 -14.36
C GLY A 144 4.04 -18.28 -13.69
N ASP A 145 3.98 -18.35 -12.36
CA ASP A 145 2.90 -17.86 -11.51
C ASP A 145 3.36 -16.72 -10.57
N LEU A 146 4.54 -16.16 -10.81
CA LEU A 146 5.09 -15.01 -10.05
C LEU A 146 4.82 -13.71 -10.80
N LEU A 147 3.94 -12.86 -10.28
CA LEU A 147 3.61 -11.54 -10.84
C LEU A 147 4.44 -10.45 -10.15
N VAL A 148 5.23 -9.70 -10.91
CA VAL A 148 6.15 -8.67 -10.39
C VAL A 148 5.80 -7.31 -10.97
N GLY A 149 5.37 -6.39 -10.12
CA GLY A 149 5.05 -5.01 -10.49
C GLY A 149 6.06 -3.99 -10.01
N LEU A 150 5.87 -2.75 -10.43
CA LEU A 150 6.62 -1.58 -9.98
C LEU A 150 5.65 -0.45 -9.66
N GLN A 151 5.76 0.14 -8.45
CA GLN A 151 4.91 1.27 -8.06
C GLN A 151 5.51 2.58 -8.56
N LEU A 152 4.74 3.31 -9.36
CA LEU A 152 5.07 4.64 -9.87
C LEU A 152 4.51 5.71 -8.91
N THR A 153 5.34 6.68 -8.51
CA THR A 153 4.94 7.66 -7.52
C THR A 153 5.49 9.06 -7.79
N HIS A 154 4.73 10.04 -7.30
CA HIS A 154 5.17 11.41 -7.05
C HIS A 154 4.69 11.78 -5.63
N SER A 155 5.62 12.19 -4.77
CA SER A 155 5.34 12.37 -3.34
C SER A 155 4.51 13.60 -3.00
N GLY A 156 4.35 14.51 -3.98
CA GLY A 156 3.46 15.66 -3.84
C GLY A 156 3.87 16.58 -2.68
N ARG A 157 2.97 16.75 -1.74
CA ARG A 157 3.14 17.54 -0.51
C ARG A 157 4.36 17.13 0.31
N PHE A 158 4.74 15.87 0.26
CA PHE A 158 5.82 15.27 1.06
C PHE A 158 7.13 15.12 0.30
N ALA A 159 7.28 15.78 -0.86
CA ALA A 159 8.50 15.72 -1.65
C ALA A 159 9.70 16.32 -0.89
N ARG A 160 10.82 15.58 -0.90
CA ARG A 160 12.13 15.95 -0.35
C ARG A 160 13.22 15.50 -1.33
N PRO A 161 13.30 16.11 -2.51
CA PRO A 161 14.20 15.64 -3.57
C PRO A 161 15.69 15.86 -3.24
N HIS A 162 16.04 16.90 -2.46
CA HIS A 162 17.42 17.33 -2.24
C HIS A 162 17.87 17.21 -0.78
N ASP A 163 16.93 17.19 0.17
CA ASP A 163 17.23 17.20 1.60
C ASP A 163 16.35 16.20 2.36
N LYS A 164 16.87 15.54 3.40
CA LYS A 164 16.10 14.54 4.17
C LYS A 164 15.03 15.15 5.10
N VAL A 165 15.16 16.44 5.41
CA VAL A 165 14.30 17.14 6.36
C VAL A 165 13.42 18.17 5.66
N ARG A 166 14.00 19.01 4.78
CA ARG A 166 13.31 20.10 4.12
C ARG A 166 12.36 19.59 3.05
N LEU A 167 11.09 19.98 3.18
CA LEU A 167 10.06 19.74 2.17
C LEU A 167 10.22 20.71 0.98
N GLU A 168 10.00 20.21 -0.20
CA GLU A 168 9.89 20.96 -1.47
C GLU A 168 8.59 20.54 -2.16
N PRO A 169 7.43 20.96 -1.60
CA PRO A 169 6.13 20.43 -1.96
C PRO A 169 5.70 20.82 -3.38
N ARG A 170 5.09 19.88 -4.09
CA ARG A 170 4.34 20.07 -5.34
C ARG A 170 2.94 19.49 -5.12
N ILE A 171 1.93 20.34 -4.94
CA ILE A 171 0.62 19.95 -4.43
C ILE A 171 -0.48 20.07 -5.48
N ALA A 172 -1.53 19.26 -5.32
CA ALA A 172 -2.70 19.35 -6.17
C ALA A 172 -3.56 20.59 -5.84
N TYR A 173 -3.67 20.98 -4.56
CA TYR A 173 -4.50 22.09 -4.10
C TYR A 173 -4.04 22.60 -2.72
N ARG A 174 -4.49 23.80 -2.36
CA ARG A 174 -4.26 24.39 -1.03
C ARG A 174 -5.14 23.70 0.00
N HIS A 175 -4.51 23.05 0.96
CA HIS A 175 -5.23 22.30 2.00
C HIS A 175 -5.28 23.10 3.31
N PRO A 176 -6.47 23.35 3.88
CA PRO A 176 -6.63 24.30 4.98
C PRO A 176 -5.85 23.96 6.27
N LEU A 177 -5.63 22.67 6.56
CA LEU A 177 -4.91 22.22 7.74
C LEU A 177 -3.46 21.80 7.46
N LEU A 178 -3.24 21.05 6.36
CA LEU A 178 -1.92 20.49 6.07
C LEU A 178 -0.93 21.56 5.57
N ASP A 179 -1.40 22.62 4.91
CA ASP A 179 -0.53 23.70 4.45
C ASP A 179 0.17 24.37 5.62
N ALA A 180 -0.59 24.75 6.66
CA ALA A 180 -0.02 25.34 7.87
C ALA A 180 0.96 24.39 8.59
N ARG A 181 0.60 23.09 8.65
CA ARG A 181 1.43 22.06 9.29
C ARG A 181 2.77 21.83 8.57
N PHE A 182 2.78 21.91 7.24
CA PHE A 182 3.95 21.61 6.41
C PHE A 182 4.60 22.87 5.80
N GLY A 183 4.25 24.07 6.29
CA GLY A 183 4.91 25.33 5.92
C GLY A 183 4.65 25.79 4.49
N ILE A 184 3.50 25.45 3.90
CA ILE A 184 3.08 25.88 2.57
C ILE A 184 2.31 27.19 2.70
N THR A 185 2.92 28.29 2.30
CA THR A 185 2.40 29.64 2.57
C THR A 185 1.76 30.30 1.34
N ASP A 186 2.08 29.84 0.14
CA ASP A 186 1.63 30.45 -1.12
C ASP A 186 1.31 29.43 -2.22
N ASP A 187 0.84 29.89 -3.36
CA ASP A 187 0.35 29.05 -4.46
C ASP A 187 1.47 28.52 -5.39
N ARG A 188 2.75 28.89 -5.17
CA ARG A 188 3.87 28.42 -5.98
C ARG A 188 4.07 26.90 -5.92
N ALA A 189 3.62 26.28 -4.83
CA ALA A 189 3.63 24.84 -4.69
C ALA A 189 2.51 24.14 -5.47
N VAL A 190 1.43 24.84 -5.83
CA VAL A 190 0.27 24.27 -6.53
C VAL A 190 0.62 24.03 -8.00
N LEU A 191 0.48 22.78 -8.43
CA LEU A 191 0.67 22.41 -9.84
C LEU A 191 -0.43 23.07 -10.70
N SER A 192 -0.05 23.80 -11.74
CA SER A 192 -0.97 24.23 -12.81
C SER A 192 -1.51 23.02 -13.59
N ASP A 193 -2.58 23.20 -14.35
CA ASP A 193 -3.13 22.14 -15.19
C ASP A 193 -2.12 21.67 -16.26
N THR A 194 -1.29 22.57 -16.80
CA THR A 194 -0.20 22.22 -17.72
C THR A 194 0.88 21.36 -17.06
N GLU A 195 1.31 21.72 -15.83
CA GLU A 195 2.29 20.92 -15.11
C GLU A 195 1.73 19.54 -14.71
N VAL A 196 0.40 19.41 -14.52
CA VAL A 196 -0.26 18.12 -14.33
C VAL A 196 -0.26 17.30 -15.62
N ASP A 197 -0.49 17.94 -16.79
CA ASP A 197 -0.39 17.27 -18.10
C ASP A 197 1.04 16.74 -18.34
N ASP A 198 2.06 17.53 -18.03
CA ASP A 198 3.48 17.13 -18.14
C ASP A 198 3.76 15.94 -17.22
N LEU A 199 3.24 15.96 -16.00
CA LEU A 199 3.40 14.85 -15.05
C LEU A 199 2.68 13.58 -15.52
N ILE A 200 1.51 13.70 -16.13
CA ILE A 200 0.81 12.56 -16.76
C ILE A 200 1.69 11.95 -17.86
N ALA A 201 2.31 12.76 -18.71
CA ALA A 201 3.23 12.30 -19.75
C ALA A 201 4.45 11.59 -19.13
N ASP A 202 4.99 12.09 -18.02
CA ASP A 202 6.11 11.46 -17.30
C ASP A 202 5.70 10.13 -16.67
N MET A 203 4.48 10.03 -16.10
CA MET A 203 3.92 8.76 -15.59
C MET A 203 3.80 7.71 -16.69
N VAL A 204 3.31 8.10 -17.86
CA VAL A 204 3.20 7.23 -19.04
C VAL A 204 4.60 6.80 -19.53
N THR A 205 5.55 7.73 -19.62
CA THR A 205 6.94 7.43 -19.97
C THR A 205 7.58 6.46 -18.97
N ALA A 206 7.33 6.65 -17.68
CA ALA A 206 7.81 5.73 -16.63
C ALA A 206 7.20 4.33 -16.78
N ALA A 207 5.93 4.22 -17.17
CA ALA A 207 5.31 2.92 -17.45
C ALA A 207 5.95 2.20 -18.65
N VAL A 208 6.25 2.92 -19.73
CA VAL A 208 7.01 2.39 -20.88
C VAL A 208 8.39 1.87 -20.45
N ARG A 209 9.10 2.64 -19.62
CA ARG A 209 10.39 2.21 -19.05
C ARG A 209 10.27 0.98 -18.18
N ALA A 210 9.23 0.88 -17.33
CA ALA A 210 8.95 -0.29 -16.52
C ALA A 210 8.67 -1.53 -17.39
N GLN A 211 7.91 -1.39 -18.47
CA GLN A 211 7.70 -2.48 -19.44
C GLN A 211 9.01 -2.94 -20.06
N ARG A 212 9.86 -2.03 -20.51
CA ARG A 212 11.19 -2.32 -21.05
C ARG A 212 12.11 -2.99 -20.03
N ALA A 213 11.97 -2.68 -18.73
CA ALA A 213 12.67 -3.33 -17.63
C ALA A 213 12.08 -4.72 -17.30
N GLY A 214 11.01 -5.15 -17.96
CA GLY A 214 10.42 -6.47 -17.87
C GLY A 214 9.38 -6.64 -16.75
N PHE A 215 8.89 -5.58 -16.11
CA PHE A 215 7.83 -5.67 -15.12
C PHE A 215 6.50 -6.11 -15.76
N ASP A 216 5.74 -6.94 -15.02
CA ASP A 216 4.47 -7.49 -15.49
C ASP A 216 3.33 -6.45 -15.41
N PHE A 217 3.41 -5.53 -14.45
CA PHE A 217 2.46 -4.43 -14.28
C PHE A 217 3.11 -3.22 -13.61
N VAL A 218 2.46 -2.07 -13.74
CA VAL A 218 2.77 -0.88 -12.96
C VAL A 218 1.61 -0.54 -12.02
N ASP A 219 1.93 -0.05 -10.83
CA ASP A 219 0.96 0.45 -9.85
C ASP A 219 1.00 1.98 -9.85
N ILE A 220 -0.14 2.61 -10.11
CA ILE A 220 -0.31 4.06 -10.04
C ILE A 220 -0.73 4.43 -8.62
N LYS A 221 0.19 5.02 -7.85
CA LYS A 221 0.00 5.27 -6.42
C LYS A 221 -1.05 6.35 -6.14
N HIS A 222 -2.18 5.95 -5.54
CA HIS A 222 -3.27 6.82 -5.08
C HIS A 222 -3.51 6.66 -3.57
N CYS A 223 -2.44 6.65 -2.77
CA CYS A 223 -2.52 6.41 -1.34
C CYS A 223 -1.55 7.27 -0.53
N HIS A 224 -1.73 7.25 0.80
CA HIS A 224 -0.82 7.81 1.80
C HIS A 224 -0.65 9.34 1.77
N GLY A 225 -1.58 10.08 1.17
CA GLY A 225 -1.49 11.53 1.03
C GLY A 225 -0.52 12.00 -0.05
N TYR A 226 0.02 11.08 -0.90
CA TYR A 226 0.83 11.45 -2.04
C TYR A 226 -0.02 12.03 -3.16
N LEU A 227 0.60 12.56 -4.20
CA LEU A 227 -0.05 13.43 -5.18
C LEU A 227 -1.30 12.80 -5.83
N GLY A 228 -1.25 11.51 -6.23
CA GLY A 228 -2.42 10.81 -6.75
C GLY A 228 -3.58 10.72 -5.74
N HIS A 229 -3.28 10.48 -4.46
CA HIS A 229 -4.27 10.50 -3.38
C HIS A 229 -4.81 11.92 -3.14
N GLU A 230 -3.92 12.91 -3.18
CA GLU A 230 -4.29 14.32 -2.97
C GLU A 230 -5.28 14.81 -4.03
N PHE A 231 -5.16 14.38 -5.30
CA PHE A 231 -6.15 14.70 -6.33
C PHE A 231 -7.56 14.21 -5.98
N LEU A 232 -7.69 13.06 -5.32
CA LEU A 232 -9.01 12.53 -4.94
C LEU A 232 -9.77 13.46 -3.96
N SER A 233 -9.05 14.27 -3.20
CA SER A 233 -9.61 15.26 -2.26
C SER A 233 -9.52 16.71 -2.75
N ALA A 234 -9.16 16.94 -4.01
CA ALA A 234 -8.97 18.28 -4.60
C ALA A 234 -10.31 18.99 -4.93
N VAL A 235 -11.25 18.99 -3.97
CA VAL A 235 -12.62 19.52 -4.16
C VAL A 235 -12.63 21.04 -4.41
N THR A 236 -11.65 21.76 -3.91
CA THR A 236 -11.51 23.22 -4.06
C THR A 236 -10.57 23.64 -5.19
N ARG A 237 -9.87 22.68 -5.83
CA ARG A 237 -8.99 22.99 -6.95
C ARG A 237 -9.82 23.48 -8.15
N PRO A 238 -9.48 24.64 -8.74
CA PRO A 238 -10.06 25.06 -10.04
C PRO A 238 -9.48 24.22 -11.19
N GLY A 239 -10.12 24.32 -12.38
CA GLY A 239 -9.62 23.71 -13.60
C GLY A 239 -10.00 22.24 -13.78
N ARG A 240 -9.25 21.55 -14.66
CA ARG A 240 -9.62 20.22 -15.18
C ARG A 240 -9.40 19.06 -14.20
N TYR A 241 -8.62 19.28 -13.15
CA TYR A 241 -8.17 18.24 -12.22
C TYR A 241 -8.74 18.41 -10.81
N GLY A 242 -9.80 19.22 -10.64
CA GLY A 242 -10.40 19.48 -9.33
C GLY A 242 -11.90 19.69 -9.38
N GLY A 243 -12.52 19.87 -8.21
CA GLY A 243 -13.96 20.04 -8.05
C GLY A 243 -14.74 18.74 -8.17
N SER A 244 -15.36 18.46 -9.33
CA SER A 244 -16.19 17.26 -9.53
C SER A 244 -15.38 15.96 -9.42
N PHE A 245 -16.04 14.86 -9.04
CA PHE A 245 -15.42 13.54 -9.00
C PHE A 245 -14.74 13.16 -10.32
N ALA A 246 -15.39 13.44 -11.46
CA ALA A 246 -14.83 13.18 -12.79
C ALA A 246 -13.52 13.94 -13.02
N ASN A 247 -13.42 15.18 -12.59
CA ASN A 247 -12.20 15.98 -12.70
C ASN A 247 -11.10 15.49 -11.73
N ARG A 248 -11.46 15.19 -10.48
CA ARG A 248 -10.52 14.68 -9.47
C ARG A 248 -9.92 13.31 -9.83
N THR A 249 -10.63 12.52 -10.63
CA THR A 249 -10.17 11.21 -11.13
C THR A 249 -9.54 11.27 -12.53
N ARG A 250 -9.56 12.43 -13.19
CA ARG A 250 -9.00 12.64 -14.53
C ARG A 250 -7.51 12.34 -14.60
N PHE A 251 -6.74 12.73 -13.58
CA PHE A 251 -5.32 12.41 -13.48
C PHE A 251 -5.05 10.91 -13.71
N LEU A 252 -5.77 10.04 -13.00
CA LEU A 252 -5.65 8.59 -13.19
C LEU A 252 -6.12 8.16 -14.58
N THR A 253 -7.27 8.65 -15.03
CA THR A 253 -7.87 8.23 -16.31
C THR A 253 -6.95 8.55 -17.49
N ASP A 254 -6.35 9.73 -17.49
CA ASP A 254 -5.45 10.17 -18.55
C ASP A 254 -4.13 9.38 -18.53
N ILE A 255 -3.58 9.07 -17.36
CA ILE A 255 -2.41 8.17 -17.23
C ILE A 255 -2.75 6.77 -17.79
N VAL A 256 -3.89 6.19 -17.41
CA VAL A 256 -4.31 4.86 -17.89
C VAL A 256 -4.46 4.83 -19.41
N ASN A 257 -5.09 5.85 -20.00
CA ASN A 257 -5.24 5.96 -21.45
C ASN A 257 -3.88 6.10 -22.15
N GLY A 258 -2.97 6.89 -21.58
CA GLY A 258 -1.61 7.03 -22.09
C GLY A 258 -0.82 5.73 -22.03
N ILE A 259 -0.87 5.00 -20.92
CA ILE A 259 -0.18 3.71 -20.77
C ILE A 259 -0.71 2.68 -21.79
N ARG A 260 -2.01 2.63 -22.01
CA ARG A 260 -2.59 1.71 -23.01
C ARG A 260 -2.15 1.99 -24.42
N ARG A 261 -1.97 3.27 -24.76
CA ARG A 261 -1.47 3.70 -26.06
C ARG A 261 0.02 3.38 -26.25
N ASP A 262 0.86 3.68 -25.24
CA ASP A 262 2.32 3.74 -25.38
C ASP A 262 3.03 2.51 -24.81
N ALA A 263 2.39 1.75 -23.90
CA ALA A 263 2.88 0.50 -23.35
C ALA A 263 1.80 -0.62 -23.46
N PRO A 264 1.35 -0.96 -24.68
CA PRO A 264 0.32 -1.96 -24.88
C PRO A 264 0.75 -3.31 -24.27
N GLY A 265 -0.19 -3.97 -23.58
CA GLY A 265 0.06 -5.25 -22.91
C GLY A 265 0.63 -5.15 -21.49
N LEU A 266 1.11 -3.99 -21.07
CA LEU A 266 1.49 -3.77 -19.67
C LEU A 266 0.22 -3.71 -18.80
N ALA A 267 0.14 -4.56 -17.77
CA ALA A 267 -0.98 -4.50 -16.84
C ALA A 267 -0.86 -3.28 -15.90
N ILE A 268 -2.02 -2.83 -15.41
CA ILE A 268 -2.11 -1.66 -14.53
C ILE A 268 -2.75 -2.08 -13.21
N GLY A 269 -2.12 -1.73 -12.11
CA GLY A 269 -2.67 -1.78 -10.76
C GLY A 269 -2.79 -0.39 -10.16
N VAL A 270 -3.58 -0.27 -9.11
CA VAL A 270 -3.74 0.97 -8.34
C VAL A 270 -3.67 0.66 -6.86
N ARG A 271 -2.78 1.34 -6.12
CA ARG A 271 -2.83 1.32 -4.66
C ARG A 271 -3.58 2.55 -4.15
N LEU A 272 -4.67 2.29 -3.45
CA LEU A 272 -5.63 3.30 -2.98
C LEU A 272 -5.67 3.36 -1.45
N SER A 273 -5.61 4.56 -0.85
CA SER A 273 -6.15 4.76 0.49
C SER A 273 -7.67 4.77 0.38
N LEU A 274 -8.30 3.68 0.83
CA LEU A 274 -9.74 3.48 0.68
C LEU A 274 -10.55 4.49 1.51
N PHE A 275 -9.98 4.92 2.64
CA PHE A 275 -10.51 5.99 3.46
C PHE A 275 -9.39 6.79 4.13
N ASP A 276 -9.68 8.03 4.40
CA ASP A 276 -8.86 8.97 5.17
C ASP A 276 -9.68 9.52 6.36
N SER A 277 -9.17 10.50 7.06
CA SER A 277 -9.80 11.14 8.20
C SER A 277 -9.22 12.53 8.40
N PHE A 278 -9.74 13.27 9.38
CA PHE A 278 -9.08 14.47 9.87
C PHE A 278 -7.60 14.25 10.10
N PRO A 279 -6.73 15.23 9.82
CA PRO A 279 -5.36 15.21 10.29
C PRO A 279 -5.31 15.21 11.82
N PHE A 280 -4.51 14.29 12.38
CA PHE A 280 -4.26 14.21 13.81
C PHE A 280 -2.94 14.91 14.17
N GLN A 281 -2.88 15.45 15.36
CA GLN A 281 -1.70 16.06 15.95
C GLN A 281 -1.41 15.46 17.32
N LYS A 282 -0.20 15.69 17.84
CA LYS A 282 0.18 15.26 19.18
C LYS A 282 -0.48 16.15 20.23
N GLY A 283 -1.31 15.57 21.09
CA GLY A 283 -1.92 16.24 22.21
C GLY A 283 -0.94 16.51 23.37
N PRO A 284 -1.37 17.24 24.41
CA PRO A 284 -0.53 17.60 25.57
C PRO A 284 0.01 16.37 26.33
N ASP A 285 -0.75 15.28 26.36
CA ASP A 285 -0.39 14.00 26.97
C ASP A 285 0.42 13.07 26.03
N GLY A 286 0.77 13.56 24.84
CA GLY A 286 1.47 12.79 23.83
C GLY A 286 0.58 11.87 22.99
N ILE A 287 -0.74 11.82 23.28
CA ILE A 287 -1.71 11.02 22.53
C ILE A 287 -2.19 11.80 21.30
N GLY A 288 -2.50 11.09 20.23
CA GLY A 288 -3.04 11.70 19.02
C GLY A 288 -4.44 12.28 19.24
N THR A 289 -4.64 13.51 18.78
CA THR A 289 -5.95 14.20 18.81
C THR A 289 -6.25 14.77 17.44
N PRO A 290 -7.53 14.83 17.01
CA PRO A 290 -7.90 15.54 15.78
C PRO A 290 -7.42 16.98 15.80
N THR A 291 -6.90 17.49 14.68
CA THR A 291 -6.58 18.93 14.55
C THR A 291 -7.88 19.73 14.65
N PRO A 292 -7.95 20.83 15.43
CA PRO A 292 -9.16 21.63 15.57
C PRO A 292 -9.70 22.12 14.22
N TRP A 293 -10.99 21.91 14.00
CA TRP A 293 -11.72 22.34 12.80
C TRP A 293 -13.18 22.57 13.15
N SER A 294 -13.83 23.48 12.45
CA SER A 294 -15.27 23.76 12.59
C SER A 294 -15.98 23.70 11.23
N GLY A 295 -17.14 23.05 11.20
CA GLY A 295 -17.92 22.86 9.99
C GLY A 295 -17.50 21.65 9.16
N PRO A 296 -18.12 21.47 7.97
CA PRO A 296 -17.84 20.34 7.08
C PRO A 296 -16.38 20.27 6.65
N TYR A 297 -15.86 19.06 6.52
CA TYR A 297 -14.47 18.78 6.11
C TYR A 297 -14.42 17.85 4.88
N PRO A 298 -14.52 18.38 3.66
CA PRO A 298 -14.59 17.57 2.44
C PRO A 298 -13.20 17.16 1.89
N TYR A 299 -12.12 17.31 2.67
CA TYR A 299 -10.75 17.10 2.23
C TYR A 299 -10.19 15.71 2.58
N ALA A 300 -11.01 14.81 3.11
CA ALA A 300 -10.64 13.43 3.42
C ALA A 300 -11.42 12.48 2.50
N PHE A 301 -10.74 11.88 1.52
CA PHE A 301 -11.36 10.92 0.62
C PHE A 301 -11.80 9.66 1.39
N GLY A 302 -13.05 9.26 1.24
CA GLY A 302 -13.61 8.11 1.95
C GLY A 302 -14.01 8.38 3.40
N ALA A 303 -14.18 9.64 3.78
CA ALA A 303 -14.75 10.07 5.05
C ALA A 303 -16.04 10.85 4.86
N ASN A 304 -16.90 10.82 5.86
CA ASN A 304 -18.10 11.65 5.91
C ASN A 304 -17.72 13.13 6.06
N SER A 305 -18.16 14.00 5.17
CA SER A 305 -17.81 15.42 5.20
C SER A 305 -18.30 16.16 6.45
N ASP A 306 -19.41 15.73 7.05
CA ASP A 306 -19.97 16.35 8.24
C ASP A 306 -19.30 15.83 9.54
N ASN A 307 -18.75 14.63 9.50
CA ASN A 307 -17.95 14.04 10.56
C ASN A 307 -16.81 13.20 9.97
N ALA A 308 -15.69 13.83 9.66
CA ALA A 308 -14.58 13.17 8.99
C ALA A 308 -13.78 12.16 9.88
N LEU A 309 -14.27 11.85 11.08
CA LEU A 309 -13.84 10.69 11.86
C LEU A 309 -14.61 9.42 11.48
N GLU A 310 -15.72 9.55 10.75
CA GLU A 310 -16.52 8.45 10.25
C GLU A 310 -16.16 8.14 8.80
N MET A 311 -16.07 6.86 8.49
CA MET A 311 -15.80 6.36 7.15
C MET A 311 -17.08 6.44 6.29
N ASP A 312 -16.94 6.99 5.06
CA ASP A 312 -17.94 6.93 4.00
C ASP A 312 -17.33 6.37 2.72
N LEU A 313 -17.71 5.15 2.37
CA LEU A 313 -17.17 4.44 1.20
C LEU A 313 -17.90 4.77 -0.12
N SER A 314 -18.80 5.73 -0.16
CA SER A 314 -19.59 6.07 -1.36
C SER A 314 -18.70 6.49 -2.54
N GLU A 315 -17.82 7.48 -2.36
CA GLU A 315 -16.85 7.90 -3.39
C GLU A 315 -15.76 6.85 -3.65
N PRO A 316 -15.13 6.21 -2.62
CA PRO A 316 -14.24 5.08 -2.85
C PRO A 316 -14.84 3.97 -3.70
N PHE A 317 -16.09 3.62 -3.50
CA PHE A 317 -16.77 2.62 -4.33
C PHE A 317 -17.05 3.13 -5.75
N ALA A 318 -17.33 4.43 -5.92
CA ALA A 318 -17.38 5.04 -7.25
C ALA A 318 -16.02 4.97 -7.96
N PHE A 319 -14.93 5.17 -7.22
CA PHE A 319 -13.57 5.02 -7.76
C PHE A 319 -13.25 3.56 -8.13
N LEU A 320 -13.64 2.58 -7.32
CA LEU A 320 -13.47 1.15 -7.67
C LEU A 320 -14.29 0.77 -8.91
N ARG A 321 -15.52 1.30 -9.08
CA ARG A 321 -16.30 1.14 -10.32
C ARG A 321 -15.58 1.75 -11.54
N LEU A 322 -14.97 2.94 -11.37
CA LEU A 322 -14.14 3.54 -12.41
C LEU A 322 -12.97 2.63 -12.79
N LEU A 323 -12.26 2.05 -11.83
CA LEU A 323 -11.17 1.09 -12.10
C LEU A 323 -11.67 -0.11 -12.90
N GLU A 324 -12.81 -0.71 -12.52
CA GLU A 324 -13.42 -1.81 -13.28
C GLU A 324 -13.76 -1.40 -14.73
N SER A 325 -14.35 -0.22 -14.92
CA SER A 325 -14.68 0.30 -16.24
C SER A 325 -13.45 0.58 -17.11
N LEU A 326 -12.36 0.97 -16.46
CA LEU A 326 -11.03 1.08 -17.07
C LEU A 326 -10.32 -0.28 -17.21
N GLY A 327 -10.98 -1.44 -17.00
CA GLY A 327 -10.38 -2.76 -17.13
C GLY A 327 -9.24 -3.05 -16.16
N ILE A 328 -9.09 -2.27 -15.10
CA ILE A 328 -8.11 -2.49 -14.04
C ILE A 328 -8.72 -3.49 -13.04
N ARG A 329 -7.99 -4.57 -12.75
CA ARG A 329 -8.43 -5.62 -11.83
C ARG A 329 -7.53 -5.75 -10.59
N LEU A 330 -6.29 -5.29 -10.66
CA LEU A 330 -5.34 -5.31 -9.57
C LEU A 330 -5.50 -4.05 -8.71
N VAL A 331 -5.98 -4.17 -7.47
CA VAL A 331 -6.17 -3.04 -6.57
C VAL A 331 -5.63 -3.37 -5.18
N CYS A 332 -4.68 -2.55 -4.70
CA CYS A 332 -4.13 -2.67 -3.34
C CYS A 332 -4.75 -1.60 -2.44
N LEU A 333 -5.44 -2.02 -1.40
CA LEU A 333 -6.17 -1.15 -0.49
C LEU A 333 -5.40 -0.92 0.81
N THR A 334 -5.31 0.33 1.22
CA THR A 334 -4.74 0.79 2.50
C THR A 334 -5.65 1.89 3.06
N ALA A 335 -5.21 2.61 4.09
CA ALA A 335 -5.95 3.72 4.67
C ALA A 335 -5.03 4.91 4.93
N ALA A 336 -5.60 6.09 4.90
CA ALA A 336 -5.04 7.35 5.40
C ALA A 336 -3.58 7.64 4.95
N SER A 337 -2.85 8.40 5.77
CA SER A 337 -1.47 8.83 5.51
C SER A 337 -0.59 8.63 6.74
N PRO A 338 0.65 8.15 6.58
CA PRO A 338 1.61 8.06 7.69
C PRO A 338 2.07 9.43 8.19
N TYR A 339 1.86 10.50 7.43
CA TYR A 339 2.35 11.85 7.74
C TYR A 339 1.41 12.67 8.62
N TYR A 340 0.10 12.35 8.60
CA TYR A 340 -0.88 13.09 9.40
C TYR A 340 -1.89 12.21 10.13
N ASN A 341 -2.04 10.92 9.73
CA ASN A 341 -2.89 9.93 10.40
C ASN A 341 -2.13 8.59 10.60
N PRO A 342 -0.92 8.60 11.23
CA PRO A 342 -0.11 7.38 11.35
C PRO A 342 -0.82 6.24 12.10
N HIS A 343 -1.70 6.53 13.07
CA HIS A 343 -2.43 5.49 13.81
C HIS A 343 -3.45 4.73 12.94
N LEU A 344 -4.01 5.37 11.91
CA LEU A 344 -4.89 4.72 10.94
C LEU A 344 -4.12 3.90 9.91
N GLN A 345 -3.05 4.50 9.34
CA GLN A 345 -2.28 3.89 8.27
C GLN A 345 -1.36 2.76 8.79
N ARG A 346 -0.74 2.96 9.94
CA ARG A 346 0.17 2.02 10.62
C ARG A 346 -0.26 1.84 12.06
N PRO A 347 -1.34 1.07 12.34
CA PRO A 347 -1.83 0.86 13.69
C PRO A 347 -0.81 0.09 14.52
N ALA A 348 -0.05 0.82 15.33
CA ALA A 348 1.01 0.29 16.18
C ALA A 348 0.95 0.90 17.58
N MET A 349 1.36 0.12 18.61
CA MET A 349 1.41 0.60 19.99
C MET A 349 2.48 1.66 20.20
N THR A 350 3.58 1.57 19.44
CA THR A 350 4.72 2.47 19.56
C THR A 350 4.87 3.22 18.24
N PRO A 351 4.57 4.52 18.21
CA PRO A 351 4.73 5.32 17.01
C PRO A 351 6.22 5.54 16.70
N PRO A 352 6.58 5.97 15.48
CA PRO A 352 7.86 6.58 15.20
C PRO A 352 8.15 7.74 16.17
N SER A 353 9.41 8.11 16.33
CA SER A 353 9.86 9.16 17.30
C SER A 353 9.19 10.54 17.09
N ASP A 354 8.77 10.83 15.85
CA ASP A 354 8.07 12.05 15.43
C ASP A 354 6.54 11.94 15.49
N GLY A 355 6.02 10.75 15.83
CA GLY A 355 4.59 10.47 15.93
C GLY A 355 4.01 10.75 17.33
N TYR A 356 2.72 10.47 17.45
CA TYR A 356 1.97 10.51 18.71
C TYR A 356 1.57 9.09 19.15
N LEU A 357 1.29 8.91 20.44
CA LEU A 357 0.73 7.65 20.95
C LEU A 357 -0.67 7.41 20.34
N PRO A 358 -1.03 6.16 20.00
CA PRO A 358 -2.31 5.87 19.38
C PRO A 358 -3.48 6.31 20.28
N PRO A 359 -4.51 7.01 19.73
CA PRO A 359 -5.67 7.46 20.50
C PRO A 359 -6.58 6.29 20.90
N GLU A 360 -6.53 5.20 20.16
CA GLU A 360 -7.34 3.98 20.33
C GLU A 360 -6.45 2.74 20.36
N ASP A 361 -7.02 1.59 20.76
CA ASP A 361 -6.31 0.31 20.64
C ASP A 361 -5.93 0.06 19.17
N PRO A 362 -4.64 -0.20 18.84
CA PRO A 362 -4.21 -0.46 17.48
C PRO A 362 -4.99 -1.56 16.76
N LEU A 363 -5.56 -2.53 17.47
CA LEU A 363 -6.41 -3.56 16.87
C LEU A 363 -7.70 -3.01 16.26
N VAL A 364 -8.22 -1.87 16.75
CA VAL A 364 -9.35 -1.17 16.13
C VAL A 364 -8.97 -0.68 14.73
N GLY A 365 -7.80 -0.04 14.59
CA GLY A 365 -7.29 0.39 13.29
C GLY A 365 -7.01 -0.79 12.34
N VAL A 366 -6.52 -1.92 12.86
CA VAL A 366 -6.35 -3.17 12.07
C VAL A 366 -7.69 -3.69 11.59
N ALA A 367 -8.67 -3.83 12.49
CA ALA A 367 -9.99 -4.34 12.17
C ALA A 367 -10.70 -3.45 11.14
N ARG A 368 -10.70 -2.14 11.34
CA ARG A 368 -11.29 -1.16 10.42
C ARG A 368 -10.75 -1.27 9.00
N GLN A 369 -9.43 -1.44 8.81
CA GLN A 369 -8.85 -1.65 7.49
C GLN A 369 -9.29 -2.98 6.87
N ILE A 370 -9.33 -4.06 7.64
CA ILE A 370 -9.75 -5.39 7.17
C ILE A 370 -11.24 -5.41 6.79
N GLU A 371 -12.09 -4.81 7.63
CA GLU A 371 -13.54 -4.69 7.38
C GLU A 371 -13.83 -3.86 6.12
N ALA A 372 -13.15 -2.73 5.94
CA ALA A 372 -13.30 -1.90 4.75
C ALA A 372 -12.92 -2.66 3.46
N VAL A 373 -11.84 -3.46 3.49
CA VAL A 373 -11.45 -4.32 2.38
C VAL A 373 -12.48 -5.43 2.14
N ALA A 374 -13.05 -6.00 3.20
CA ALA A 374 -14.09 -7.02 3.08
C ALA A 374 -15.38 -6.47 2.44
N GLN A 375 -15.80 -5.24 2.82
CA GLN A 375 -16.92 -4.54 2.20
C GLN A 375 -16.64 -4.26 0.72
N ALA A 376 -15.44 -3.76 0.39
CA ALA A 376 -15.03 -3.53 -1.00
C ALA A 376 -15.05 -4.83 -1.80
N LYS A 377 -14.57 -5.96 -1.22
CA LYS A 377 -14.58 -7.26 -1.91
C LYS A 377 -15.99 -7.79 -2.14
N ALA A 378 -16.90 -7.59 -1.21
CA ALA A 378 -18.31 -7.96 -1.38
C ALA A 378 -18.98 -7.17 -2.50
N ALA A 379 -18.68 -5.86 -2.61
CA ALA A 379 -19.24 -4.99 -3.63
C ALA A 379 -18.58 -5.18 -5.02
N PHE A 380 -17.31 -5.60 -5.07
CA PHE A 380 -16.51 -5.73 -6.29
C PHE A 380 -15.85 -7.12 -6.38
N PRO A 381 -16.65 -8.18 -6.60
CA PRO A 381 -16.15 -9.57 -6.60
C PRO A 381 -15.12 -9.87 -7.70
N ASN A 382 -15.12 -9.10 -8.80
CA ASN A 382 -14.20 -9.29 -9.92
C ASN A 382 -12.82 -8.64 -9.72
N LEU A 383 -12.65 -7.76 -8.73
CA LEU A 383 -11.36 -7.17 -8.42
C LEU A 383 -10.47 -8.15 -7.63
N VAL A 384 -9.20 -8.20 -7.97
CA VAL A 384 -8.16 -8.80 -7.14
C VAL A 384 -7.72 -7.75 -6.13
N LEU A 385 -8.26 -7.84 -4.93
CA LEU A 385 -7.95 -6.89 -3.85
C LEU A 385 -6.77 -7.40 -3.02
N VAL A 386 -5.82 -6.52 -2.74
CA VAL A 386 -4.73 -6.73 -1.79
C VAL A 386 -4.97 -5.87 -0.57
N GLY A 387 -5.25 -6.48 0.57
CA GLY A 387 -5.49 -5.76 1.83
C GLY A 387 -4.20 -5.35 2.51
N SER A 388 -4.29 -4.41 3.43
CA SER A 388 -3.21 -3.96 4.31
C SER A 388 -3.52 -4.31 5.77
N ALA A 389 -2.62 -3.95 6.70
CA ALA A 389 -2.72 -4.13 8.15
C ALA A 389 -2.65 -5.56 8.70
N TYR A 390 -2.86 -6.61 7.90
CA TYR A 390 -2.83 -8.00 8.38
C TYR A 390 -1.54 -8.38 9.11
N THR A 391 -0.39 -7.80 8.74
CA THR A 391 0.90 -8.09 9.39
C THR A 391 0.95 -7.68 10.86
N TYR A 392 0.07 -6.78 11.31
CA TYR A 392 -0.06 -6.43 12.72
C TYR A 392 -0.70 -7.53 13.56
N LEU A 393 -1.43 -8.47 12.92
CA LEU A 393 -2.01 -9.65 13.57
C LEU A 393 -0.95 -10.69 13.97
N GLN A 394 0.30 -10.51 13.55
CA GLN A 394 1.43 -11.39 13.89
C GLN A 394 1.12 -12.88 13.53
N GLU A 395 1.18 -13.79 14.50
CA GLU A 395 0.88 -15.20 14.32
C GLU A 395 -0.58 -15.49 13.96
N TRP A 396 -1.50 -14.60 14.29
CA TRP A 396 -2.93 -14.74 13.99
C TRP A 396 -3.31 -14.39 12.55
N LEU A 397 -2.38 -13.76 11.79
CA LEU A 397 -2.64 -13.37 10.41
C LEU A 397 -3.24 -14.48 9.55
N PRO A 398 -2.67 -15.71 9.51
CA PRO A 398 -3.24 -16.76 8.66
C PRO A 398 -4.65 -17.19 9.10
N ALA A 399 -4.91 -17.26 10.40
CA ALA A 399 -6.20 -17.65 10.94
C ALA A 399 -7.31 -16.63 10.64
N VAL A 400 -7.02 -15.34 10.73
CA VAL A 400 -7.94 -14.27 10.34
C VAL A 400 -8.13 -14.27 8.82
N ALA A 401 -7.05 -14.36 8.07
CA ALA A 401 -7.09 -14.29 6.62
C ALA A 401 -7.90 -15.43 6.00
N SER A 402 -7.71 -16.68 6.46
CA SER A 402 -8.43 -17.84 5.94
C SER A 402 -9.89 -17.89 6.33
N ALA A 403 -10.30 -17.18 7.40
CA ALA A 403 -11.67 -17.19 7.90
C ALA A 403 -12.66 -16.41 7.02
N TYR A 404 -12.19 -15.46 6.20
CA TYR A 404 -13.08 -14.65 5.38
C TYR A 404 -13.75 -15.47 4.26
N PRO A 405 -15.09 -15.37 4.08
CA PRO A 405 -15.83 -16.19 3.11
C PRO A 405 -15.33 -16.05 1.67
N HIS A 406 -14.96 -14.84 1.23
CA HIS A 406 -14.46 -14.61 -0.12
C HIS A 406 -13.06 -15.18 -0.36
N GLN A 407 -12.29 -15.52 0.68
CA GLN A 407 -11.08 -16.31 0.53
C GLN A 407 -11.38 -17.79 0.24
N ARG A 408 -12.52 -18.29 0.69
CA ARG A 408 -12.95 -19.68 0.52
C ARG A 408 -13.67 -19.92 -0.79
N SER A 409 -14.16 -18.84 -1.47
CA SER A 409 -14.82 -18.97 -2.79
C SER A 409 -13.79 -19.01 -3.93
N SER A 410 -14.13 -19.72 -5.02
CA SER A 410 -13.32 -19.75 -6.24
C SER A 410 -13.32 -18.44 -7.00
N ALA A 411 -14.35 -17.61 -6.82
CA ALA A 411 -14.55 -16.33 -7.53
C ALA A 411 -13.90 -15.13 -6.83
N GLY A 412 -13.44 -15.26 -5.58
CA GLY A 412 -12.91 -14.13 -4.82
C GLY A 412 -11.45 -14.30 -4.45
N SER A 413 -10.63 -13.29 -4.69
CA SER A 413 -9.25 -13.27 -4.22
C SER A 413 -8.96 -12.01 -3.43
N LEU A 414 -8.72 -12.18 -2.14
CA LEU A 414 -8.05 -11.20 -1.29
C LEU A 414 -6.63 -11.66 -1.11
N THR A 415 -5.68 -10.83 -1.49
CA THR A 415 -4.25 -11.10 -1.30
C THR A 415 -3.76 -10.38 -0.05
N ILE A 416 -2.89 -11.02 0.71
CA ILE A 416 -2.47 -10.57 2.02
C ILE A 416 -1.00 -10.16 1.97
N PRO A 417 -0.60 -9.04 2.60
CA PRO A 417 0.79 -8.65 2.64
C PRO A 417 1.63 -9.67 3.41
N ALA A 418 2.71 -10.15 2.79
CA ALA A 418 3.73 -10.94 3.47
C ALA A 418 4.62 -10.01 4.32
N ARG A 419 5.08 -10.50 5.45
CA ARG A 419 5.92 -9.74 6.38
C ARG A 419 7.34 -9.58 5.83
N THR A 420 7.80 -8.37 5.62
CA THR A 420 9.12 -8.05 5.04
C THR A 420 10.09 -7.43 6.04
N GLY A 421 10.17 -7.90 7.28
CA GLY A 421 11.14 -7.30 8.18
C GLY A 421 11.36 -8.07 9.47
N PHE A 422 12.61 -8.32 9.77
CA PHE A 422 13.19 -8.85 11.00
C PHE A 422 12.52 -10.09 11.63
N ARG A 423 13.15 -11.24 11.37
CA ARG A 423 12.85 -12.63 11.71
C ARG A 423 11.84 -13.31 10.77
N SER A 424 12.40 -13.86 9.69
CA SER A 424 11.73 -14.66 8.66
C SER A 424 11.38 -16.06 9.18
N THR A 425 10.45 -16.19 10.11
CA THR A 425 9.99 -17.52 10.53
C THR A 425 8.66 -17.92 9.90
N TYR A 426 7.89 -16.98 9.34
CA TYR A 426 6.53 -17.25 8.88
C TYR A 426 6.38 -17.63 7.40
N ALA A 427 7.21 -17.10 6.49
CA ALA A 427 7.23 -17.59 5.10
C ALA A 427 7.82 -19.02 5.01
N ALA A 428 8.65 -19.41 5.97
CA ALA A 428 9.23 -20.76 6.05
C ALA A 428 8.26 -21.81 6.61
N MET A 429 7.25 -21.46 7.39
CA MET A 429 6.34 -22.45 8.01
C MET A 429 5.32 -23.05 7.03
N VAL A 430 5.02 -22.42 5.91
CA VAL A 430 4.09 -22.99 4.91
C VAL A 430 4.81 -23.91 3.92
N ALA A 431 6.14 -23.82 3.81
CA ALA A 431 6.95 -24.65 2.89
C ALA A 431 7.53 -25.92 3.51
N SER A 432 7.39 -26.16 4.82
CA SER A 432 8.08 -27.27 5.51
C SER A 432 7.17 -28.39 6.00
N THR A 433 6.18 -28.82 5.22
CA THR A 433 5.49 -30.12 5.42
C THR A 433 5.88 -31.16 4.37
N SER A 434 7.13 -31.18 3.93
CA SER A 434 7.72 -32.37 3.32
C SER A 434 8.51 -33.11 4.41
N PRO A 435 8.29 -34.41 4.63
CA PRO A 435 9.05 -35.16 5.64
C PRO A 435 10.52 -35.23 5.24
N MET A 436 11.39 -34.93 6.18
CA MET A 436 12.82 -35.16 6.03
C MET A 436 13.07 -36.67 5.78
N PRO A 437 13.93 -37.03 4.82
CA PRO A 437 14.34 -38.43 4.69
C PRO A 437 15.12 -38.84 5.95
N SER A 438 14.72 -39.96 6.53
CA SER A 438 15.40 -40.60 7.66
C SER A 438 16.86 -40.91 7.26
N THR A 439 17.83 -40.29 7.92
CA THR A 439 19.21 -40.72 7.87
C THR A 439 19.34 -42.03 8.67
N SER A 440 19.44 -43.15 7.95
CA SER A 440 19.93 -44.39 8.53
C SER A 440 21.44 -44.25 8.75
N THR A 441 21.85 -44.30 9.99
CA THR A 441 23.24 -44.53 10.39
C THR A 441 23.69 -45.95 10.01
N PRO A 442 24.80 -46.17 9.35
CA PRO A 442 25.38 -47.49 9.25
C PRO A 442 26.16 -47.82 10.53
N SER A 443 25.98 -49.07 10.95
CA SER A 443 26.73 -49.74 12.00
C SER A 443 28.22 -49.82 11.76
#